data_957cf4d994ce455b1c6f35ee16d99f0c
#
_entry.id   957cf4d994ce455b1c6f35ee16d99f0c
#
_cell.length_a   1.000
_cell.length_b   1.000
_cell.length_c   1.000
_cell.angle_alpha   90.00
_cell.angle_beta   90.00
_cell.angle_gamma   90.00
#
_symmetry.space_group_name_H-M   'P 1'
#
loop_
_entity.id
_entity.type
_entity.pdbx_description
1 polymer ?
#
loop_
_entity_poly.entity_id
_entity_poly.type
_entity_poly.pdbx_seq_one_letter_code
_entity_poly.pdbx_strand_id
1 'polypeptide(L)' 'MSHYTVGYHNANQEHYEICEYATDAYEAIKNSKDDVPYLREHPHFIDYCTMGVEL' A
#
# COMPACT_ATOMS: atom_id res chain seq x y z
N MET A 1 14.01 -9.03 1.08
CA MET A 1 12.84 -8.15 1.01
C MET A 1 11.63 -8.96 0.57
N SER A 2 10.50 -8.63 1.13
CA SER A 2 9.26 -9.32 0.82
C SER A 2 8.36 -8.47 -0.07
N HIS A 3 7.44 -9.14 -0.71
CA HIS A 3 6.48 -8.52 -1.60
C HIS A 3 5.20 -8.25 -0.80
N TYR A 4 4.72 -7.03 -0.82
CA TYR A 4 3.51 -6.64 -0.08
C TYR A 4 2.47 -6.09 -1.05
N THR A 5 1.20 -6.37 -0.75
CA THR A 5 0.07 -5.76 -1.44
C THR A 5 -0.55 -4.74 -0.50
N VAL A 6 -0.61 -3.50 -0.94
CA VAL A 6 -1.23 -2.41 -0.17
C VAL A 6 -2.55 -2.06 -0.86
N GLY A 7 -3.64 -2.24 -0.13
CA GLY A 7 -4.97 -1.91 -0.63
C GLY A 7 -5.42 -0.57 -0.08
N TYR A 8 -5.99 0.25 -0.92
CA TYR A 8 -6.51 1.55 -0.52
C TYR A 8 -7.74 1.92 -1.35
N HIS A 9 -8.40 2.98 -0.95
CA HIS A 9 -9.57 3.49 -1.67
C HIS A 9 -9.47 5.01 -1.83
N ASN A 10 -10.24 5.56 -2.74
CA ASN A 10 -10.33 7.00 -2.92
C ASN A 10 -11.62 7.56 -2.31
N ALA A 11 -11.85 8.87 -2.46
CA ALA A 11 -13.04 9.53 -1.91
C ALA A 11 -14.35 9.03 -2.53
N ASN A 12 -14.28 8.42 -3.71
CA ASN A 12 -15.45 7.83 -4.38
C ASN A 12 -15.67 6.37 -4.01
N GLN A 13 -14.89 5.85 -3.03
CA GLN A 13 -14.94 4.46 -2.57
C GLN A 13 -14.53 3.45 -3.64
N GLU A 14 -13.73 3.88 -4.59
CA GLU A 14 -13.13 2.97 -5.55
C GLU A 14 -11.88 2.36 -4.94
N HIS A 15 -11.75 1.04 -5.05
CA HIS A 15 -10.66 0.29 -4.42
C HIS A 15 -9.53 0.02 -5.38
N TYR A 16 -8.30 0.15 -4.89
CA TYR A 16 -7.09 -0.07 -5.66
C TYR A 16 -6.10 -0.90 -4.85
N GLU A 17 -5.22 -1.58 -5.55
CA GLU A 17 -4.12 -2.33 -4.92
C GLU A 17 -2.83 -2.01 -5.65
N ILE A 18 -1.75 -1.88 -4.87
CA ILE A 18 -0.41 -1.71 -5.42
C ILE A 18 0.53 -2.69 -4.74
N CYS A 19 1.60 -3.04 -5.44
CA CYS A 19 2.62 -3.94 -4.92
C CYS A 19 3.84 -3.15 -4.50
N GLU A 20 4.38 -3.48 -3.32
CA GLU A 20 5.59 -2.85 -2.81
C GLU A 20 6.58 -3.90 -2.32
N TYR A 21 7.86 -3.70 -2.60
CA TYR A 21 8.91 -4.49 -2.01
C TYR A 21 9.43 -3.77 -0.78
N ALA A 22 9.50 -4.47 0.34
CA ALA A 22 9.90 -3.87 1.59
C ALA A 22 10.40 -4.93 2.56
N THR A 23 11.05 -4.51 3.63
CA THR A 23 11.52 -5.41 4.68
C THR A 23 10.41 -5.80 5.65
N ASP A 24 9.40 -4.94 5.78
CA ASP A 24 8.23 -5.21 6.62
C ASP A 24 7.03 -4.40 6.12
N ALA A 25 5.88 -4.65 6.76
CA ALA A 25 4.64 -3.99 6.36
C ALA A 25 4.69 -2.48 6.56
N TYR A 26 5.36 -2.03 7.62
CA TYR A 26 5.48 -0.59 7.89
C TYR A 26 6.21 0.11 6.74
N GLU A 27 7.33 -0.48 6.30
CA GLU A 27 8.09 0.07 5.19
C GLU A 27 7.30 0.02 3.89
N ALA A 28 6.52 -1.05 3.68
CA ALA A 28 5.67 -1.17 2.50
C ALA A 28 4.64 -0.03 2.43
N ILE A 29 4.02 0.28 3.57
CA ILE A 29 3.05 1.37 3.65
C ILE A 29 3.75 2.71 3.40
N LYS A 30 4.91 2.91 3.98
CA LYS A 30 5.70 4.12 3.77
C LYS A 30 6.05 4.29 2.29
N ASN A 31 6.49 3.22 1.65
CA ASN A 31 6.85 3.24 0.23
C ASN A 31 5.63 3.52 -0.65
N SER A 32 4.47 3.00 -0.28
CA SER A 32 3.25 3.24 -1.03
C SER A 32 2.87 4.72 -1.03
N LYS A 33 3.10 5.41 0.08
CA LYS A 33 2.85 6.85 0.18
C LYS A 33 3.79 7.65 -0.72
N ASP A 34 5.01 7.14 -0.93
CA ASP A 34 5.96 7.78 -1.82
C ASP A 34 5.58 7.56 -3.29
N ASP A 35 5.09 6.37 -3.62
CA ASP A 35 4.73 6.01 -4.99
C ASP A 35 3.38 6.58 -5.42
N VAL A 36 2.46 6.75 -4.47
CA VAL A 36 1.12 7.25 -4.74
C VAL A 36 0.93 8.55 -3.95
N PRO A 37 1.11 9.72 -4.59
CA PRO A 37 0.99 11.01 -3.89
C PRO A 37 -0.34 11.20 -3.17
N TYR A 38 -1.40 10.62 -3.72
CA TYR A 38 -2.73 10.67 -3.09
C TYR A 38 -2.70 10.07 -1.68
N LEU A 39 -1.99 8.96 -1.49
CA LEU A 39 -1.87 8.31 -0.19
C LEU A 39 -1.00 9.11 0.78
N ARG A 40 -0.05 9.88 0.27
CA ARG A 40 0.77 10.76 1.11
C ARG A 40 -0.11 11.82 1.77
N GLU A 41 -1.08 12.34 1.03
CA GLU A 41 -1.99 13.37 1.53
C GLU A 41 -3.16 12.77 2.31
N HIS A 42 -3.51 11.52 2.03
CA HIS A 42 -4.67 10.85 2.63
C HIS A 42 -4.30 9.45 3.15
N PRO A 43 -3.37 9.35 4.13
CA PRO A 43 -2.90 8.04 4.61
C PRO A 43 -4.00 7.19 5.23
N HIS A 44 -5.08 7.80 5.71
CA HIS A 44 -6.21 7.08 6.29
C HIS A 44 -7.02 6.30 5.26
N PHE A 45 -6.76 6.48 3.98
CA PHE A 45 -7.43 5.71 2.92
C PHE A 45 -6.77 4.36 2.65
N ILE A 46 -5.65 4.06 3.32
CA ILE A 46 -5.06 2.72 3.23
C ILE A 46 -5.92 1.76 4.03
N ASP A 47 -6.43 0.72 3.36
CA ASP A 47 -7.32 -0.26 3.97
C ASP A 47 -6.58 -1.43 4.59
N TYR A 48 -5.53 -1.92 3.92
CA TYR A 48 -4.79 -3.08 4.40
C TYR A 48 -3.41 -3.16 3.74
N CYS A 49 -2.56 -3.94 4.37
CA CYS A 49 -1.25 -4.29 3.81
C CYS A 49 -0.99 -5.75 4.13
N THR A 50 -0.90 -6.59 3.11
CA THR A 50 -0.68 -8.02 3.29
C THR A 50 0.59 -8.46 2.59
N MET A 51 1.31 -9.40 3.20
CA MET A 51 2.50 -9.96 2.59
C MET A 51 2.08 -10.94 1.49
N GLY A 52 2.63 -10.74 0.30
CA GLY A 52 2.39 -11.63 -0.81
C GLY A 52 3.12 -12.95 -0.65
N VAL A 53 2.60 -13.98 -1.28
CA VAL A 53 3.26 -15.28 -1.34
C VAL A 53 4.04 -15.35 -2.64
N GLU A 54 5.35 -15.52 -2.54
CA GLU A 54 6.19 -15.74 -3.71
C GLU A 54 6.25 -17.23 -3.99
N LEU A 55 5.87 -17.58 -5.19
CA LEU A 55 5.92 -18.97 -5.64
C LEU A 55 7.22 -19.25 -6.38
#